data_1da11e1b49aa51721fdaa7a168027af5
#
_entry.id   1da11e1b49aa51721fdaa7a168027af5
#
_cell.length_a   1.000
_cell.length_b   1.000
_cell.length_c   1.000
_cell.angle_alpha   90.00
_cell.angle_beta   90.00
_cell.angle_gamma   90.00
#
_symmetry.space_group_name_H-M   'P 1'
#
loop_
_entity.id
_entity.type
_entity.pdbx_description
1 polymer ?
#
loop_
_entity_poly.entity_id
_entity_poly.type
_entity_poly.pdbx_seq_one_letter_code
_entity_poly.pdbx_strand_id
1 'polypeptide(L)'
;AGFDSWKAVTSAMAECGNVTSTLDQDFKDVQADAFAVNPSLYQIGGVNNSAFSILVNAGTIRPLDDLVAKYGSHLKPSQLIKVNGQILAIAMQVNNQHLMYREDIFKDLGLAEPKTHADMLAAAKFMQSYNIVDYPIGGTYKAGWNLGEEFVNNYLGNGGEFFGEGNAPSINNATGVATLNTMKALTEYMDPEYLVGDSTYVQQQFQQGKIAMATLWGTRAAAMDNAEESTVVGKVKMASAPMGTSRAAATNWWDGIVLASNMTDEQADTAFRVVMEGIDTEMVLANNDAAVWLVDGYVAGSAAQGALDTATNGAAPYPSSLAGMGAMHSALGNGVGAFLTGEKDAATALADIEAAYIIAATESGLM
;
A
#
# COMPACT_ATOMS: atom_id res chain seq x y z
N ALA A 1 -6.06 -1.45 -1.28
CA ALA A 1 -6.20 -0.55 -2.42
C ALA A 1 -7.54 0.16 -2.35
N GLY A 2 -7.57 1.46 -2.63
CA GLY A 2 -8.82 2.17 -2.81
C GLY A 2 -9.50 1.70 -4.08
N PHE A 3 -10.77 1.31 -4.01
CA PHE A 3 -11.47 0.81 -5.19
C PHE A 3 -11.89 1.90 -6.18
N ASP A 4 -11.88 3.16 -5.80
CA ASP A 4 -12.37 4.23 -6.68
C ASP A 4 -11.51 4.38 -7.93
N SER A 5 -10.19 4.27 -7.83
CA SER A 5 -9.33 4.23 -9.01
C SER A 5 -9.59 3.01 -9.90
N TRP A 6 -9.78 1.84 -9.30
CA TRP A 6 -10.13 0.62 -10.05
C TRP A 6 -11.52 0.67 -10.67
N LYS A 7 -12.50 1.28 -9.99
CA LYS A 7 -13.82 1.54 -10.57
C LYS A 7 -13.73 2.46 -11.78
N ALA A 8 -12.94 3.54 -11.69
CA ALA A 8 -12.72 4.45 -12.80
C ALA A 8 -12.15 3.71 -14.02
N VAL A 9 -11.05 2.97 -13.82
CA VAL A 9 -10.40 2.17 -14.86
C VAL A 9 -11.35 1.14 -15.48
N THR A 10 -12.07 0.37 -14.66
CA THR A 10 -12.98 -0.67 -15.19
C THR A 10 -14.21 -0.09 -15.85
N SER A 11 -14.67 1.10 -15.45
CA SER A 11 -15.77 1.81 -16.12
C SER A 11 -15.34 2.29 -17.51
N ALA A 12 -14.15 2.89 -17.65
CA ALA A 12 -13.63 3.28 -18.95
C ALA A 12 -13.39 2.07 -19.87
N MET A 13 -12.83 0.97 -19.34
CA MET A 13 -12.72 -0.28 -20.08
C MET A 13 -14.06 -0.78 -20.63
N ALA A 14 -15.15 -0.61 -19.89
CA ALA A 14 -16.48 -1.06 -20.30
C ALA A 14 -17.07 -0.26 -21.46
N GLU A 15 -16.56 0.92 -21.76
CA GLU A 15 -16.97 1.72 -22.93
C GLU A 15 -16.56 1.07 -24.25
N CYS A 16 -15.50 0.25 -24.25
CA CYS A 16 -15.02 -0.49 -25.42
C CYS A 16 -15.84 -1.73 -25.78
N GLY A 17 -16.79 -2.15 -24.95
CA GLY A 17 -17.62 -3.35 -25.22
C GLY A 17 -17.99 -4.14 -23.98
N ASN A 18 -18.16 -5.46 -24.15
CA ASN A 18 -18.60 -6.35 -23.08
C ASN A 18 -17.43 -6.68 -22.12
N VAL A 19 -17.17 -5.81 -21.17
CA VAL A 19 -16.21 -6.04 -20.08
C VAL A 19 -16.96 -6.39 -18.81
N THR A 20 -16.68 -7.58 -18.25
CA THR A 20 -17.15 -7.95 -16.91
C THR A 20 -16.01 -7.76 -15.92
N SER A 21 -16.21 -6.91 -14.95
CA SER A 21 -15.22 -6.64 -13.90
C SER A 21 -15.65 -7.18 -12.54
N THR A 22 -14.69 -7.71 -11.79
CA THR A 22 -14.85 -8.09 -10.39
C THR A 22 -13.84 -7.30 -9.57
N LEU A 23 -14.30 -6.55 -8.58
CA LEU A 23 -13.46 -5.81 -7.65
C LEU A 23 -13.51 -6.50 -6.29
N ASP A 24 -12.46 -7.26 -5.98
CA ASP A 24 -12.35 -8.04 -4.75
C ASP A 24 -10.96 -7.81 -4.13
N GLN A 25 -10.93 -7.46 -2.85
CA GLN A 25 -9.67 -7.25 -2.13
C GLN A 25 -8.89 -8.54 -1.91
N ASP A 26 -9.59 -9.66 -1.83
CA ASP A 26 -8.99 -10.97 -1.60
C ASP A 26 -8.55 -11.65 -2.91
N PHE A 27 -8.82 -11.03 -4.06
CA PHE A 27 -8.41 -11.56 -5.37
C PHE A 27 -6.90 -11.81 -5.46
N LYS A 28 -6.07 -11.01 -4.82
CA LYS A 28 -4.62 -11.20 -4.72
C LYS A 28 -4.21 -12.58 -4.20
N ASP A 29 -5.04 -13.19 -3.36
CA ASP A 29 -4.74 -14.47 -2.70
C ASP A 29 -5.05 -15.68 -3.60
N VAL A 30 -5.94 -15.51 -4.59
CA VAL A 30 -6.36 -16.54 -5.53
C VAL A 30 -5.96 -16.26 -6.99
N GLN A 31 -5.34 -15.13 -7.25
CA GLN A 31 -5.05 -14.63 -8.60
C GLN A 31 -4.13 -15.56 -9.39
N ALA A 32 -3.11 -16.13 -8.75
CA ALA A 32 -2.17 -17.04 -9.42
C ALA A 32 -2.88 -18.29 -9.92
N ASP A 33 -3.74 -18.90 -9.11
CA ASP A 33 -4.54 -20.07 -9.48
C ASP A 33 -5.55 -19.73 -10.57
N ALA A 34 -6.22 -18.57 -10.46
CA ALA A 34 -7.19 -18.11 -11.44
C ALA A 34 -6.59 -17.88 -12.83
N PHE A 35 -5.31 -17.50 -12.89
CA PHE A 35 -4.56 -17.32 -14.14
C PHE A 35 -3.94 -18.63 -14.66
N ALA A 36 -3.66 -19.60 -13.78
CA ALA A 36 -3.04 -20.86 -14.14
C ALA A 36 -3.98 -21.84 -14.87
N VAL A 37 -5.28 -21.75 -14.63
CA VAL A 37 -6.26 -22.63 -15.31
C VAL A 37 -6.36 -22.29 -16.80
N ASN A 38 -6.69 -23.29 -17.63
CA ASN A 38 -6.77 -23.13 -19.09
C ASN A 38 -8.17 -23.48 -19.59
N PRO A 39 -8.94 -22.54 -20.19
CA PRO A 39 -8.60 -21.12 -20.32
C PRO A 39 -8.55 -20.39 -18.97
N SER A 40 -7.79 -19.28 -18.88
CA SER A 40 -7.75 -18.46 -17.70
C SER A 40 -9.15 -17.97 -17.30
N LEU A 41 -9.43 -17.92 -16.00
CA LEU A 41 -10.70 -17.37 -15.51
C LEU A 41 -10.82 -15.87 -15.80
N TYR A 42 -9.68 -15.16 -15.84
CA TYR A 42 -9.63 -13.73 -16.15
C TYR A 42 -8.58 -13.48 -17.23
N GLN A 43 -8.90 -12.60 -18.18
CA GLN A 43 -7.98 -12.19 -19.24
C GLN A 43 -7.06 -11.06 -18.78
N ILE A 44 -7.58 -10.17 -17.96
CA ILE A 44 -6.93 -8.98 -17.43
C ILE A 44 -6.94 -9.07 -15.91
N GLY A 45 -5.84 -8.76 -15.26
CA GLY A 45 -5.76 -8.72 -13.80
C GLY A 45 -5.15 -7.42 -13.29
N GLY A 46 -5.73 -6.90 -12.20
CA GLY A 46 -5.14 -5.85 -11.41
C GLY A 46 -4.08 -6.42 -10.47
N VAL A 47 -2.91 -5.79 -10.41
CA VAL A 47 -1.79 -6.21 -9.55
C VAL A 47 -1.19 -5.04 -8.80
N ASN A 48 -0.57 -5.34 -7.68
CA ASN A 48 0.41 -4.49 -7.02
C ASN A 48 1.79 -5.18 -7.03
N ASN A 49 2.81 -4.53 -6.47
CA ASN A 49 4.19 -5.07 -6.45
C ASN A 49 4.27 -6.52 -5.94
N SER A 50 3.55 -6.86 -4.86
CA SER A 50 3.66 -8.20 -4.26
C SER A 50 2.95 -9.27 -5.08
N ALA A 51 1.71 -9.02 -5.50
CA ALA A 51 0.93 -9.94 -6.34
C ALA A 51 1.63 -10.16 -7.70
N PHE A 52 2.19 -9.11 -8.29
CA PHE A 52 2.96 -9.18 -9.53
C PHE A 52 4.11 -10.18 -9.44
N SER A 53 4.90 -10.13 -8.35
CA SER A 53 6.03 -11.05 -8.17
C SER A 53 5.59 -12.52 -8.11
N ILE A 54 4.45 -12.80 -7.50
CA ILE A 54 3.87 -14.15 -7.44
C ILE A 54 3.53 -14.65 -8.86
N LEU A 55 2.86 -13.81 -9.66
CA LEU A 55 2.46 -14.16 -11.02
C LEU A 55 3.64 -14.35 -11.97
N VAL A 56 4.69 -13.52 -11.82
CA VAL A 56 5.95 -13.67 -12.58
C VAL A 56 6.59 -15.02 -12.26
N ASN A 57 6.70 -15.37 -10.98
CA ASN A 57 7.31 -16.64 -10.57
C ASN A 57 6.48 -17.86 -11.02
N ALA A 58 5.16 -17.73 -11.04
CA ALA A 58 4.26 -18.78 -11.54
C ALA A 58 4.23 -18.89 -13.08
N GLY A 59 4.76 -17.91 -13.82
CA GLY A 59 4.73 -17.89 -15.28
C GLY A 59 3.33 -17.73 -15.88
N THR A 60 2.39 -17.15 -15.13
CA THR A 60 0.97 -17.08 -15.50
C THR A 60 0.58 -15.79 -16.22
N ILE A 61 1.53 -14.86 -16.42
CA ILE A 61 1.33 -13.62 -17.17
C ILE A 61 2.22 -13.59 -18.41
N ARG A 62 1.77 -12.88 -19.44
CA ARG A 62 2.46 -12.81 -20.73
C ARG A 62 3.29 -11.54 -20.87
N PRO A 63 4.39 -11.57 -21.69
CA PRO A 63 5.08 -10.37 -22.15
C PRO A 63 4.15 -9.45 -22.95
N LEU A 64 4.32 -8.14 -22.76
CA LEU A 64 3.51 -7.08 -23.37
C LEU A 64 4.27 -6.25 -24.42
N ASP A 65 5.54 -6.58 -24.71
CA ASP A 65 6.42 -5.76 -25.55
C ASP A 65 5.80 -5.45 -26.92
N ASP A 66 5.30 -6.47 -27.65
CA ASP A 66 4.69 -6.32 -28.96
C ASP A 66 3.38 -5.49 -28.89
N LEU A 67 2.57 -5.70 -27.86
CA LEU A 67 1.34 -4.96 -27.63
C LEU A 67 1.61 -3.49 -27.29
N VAL A 68 2.61 -3.23 -26.45
CA VAL A 68 3.07 -1.88 -26.13
C VAL A 68 3.62 -1.19 -27.38
N ALA A 69 4.42 -1.88 -28.19
CA ALA A 69 4.91 -1.32 -29.47
C ALA A 69 3.77 -0.95 -30.43
N LYS A 70 2.68 -1.74 -30.40
CA LYS A 70 1.54 -1.55 -31.32
C LYS A 70 0.55 -0.47 -30.82
N TYR A 71 0.26 -0.43 -29.52
CA TYR A 71 -0.83 0.38 -28.97
C TYR A 71 -0.39 1.34 -27.84
N GLY A 72 0.79 1.14 -27.25
CA GLY A 72 1.25 1.83 -26.05
C GLY A 72 2.14 3.05 -26.30
N SER A 73 2.05 3.71 -27.45
CA SER A 73 2.92 4.85 -27.81
C SER A 73 2.81 6.05 -26.85
N HIS A 74 1.70 6.15 -26.10
CA HIS A 74 1.43 7.19 -25.10
C HIS A 74 1.91 6.81 -23.71
N LEU A 75 2.32 5.55 -23.49
CA LEU A 75 2.77 5.10 -22.18
C LEU A 75 4.13 5.69 -21.83
N LYS A 76 4.26 6.18 -20.60
CA LYS A 76 5.53 6.68 -20.07
C LYS A 76 6.47 5.53 -19.70
N PRO A 77 7.78 5.69 -19.78
CA PRO A 77 8.73 4.66 -19.32
C PRO A 77 8.52 4.20 -17.88
N SER A 78 8.02 5.08 -16.99
CA SER A 78 7.71 4.78 -15.59
C SER A 78 6.52 3.83 -15.41
N GLN A 79 5.68 3.68 -16.43
CA GLN A 79 4.56 2.73 -16.41
C GLN A 79 4.97 1.32 -16.84
N LEU A 80 6.12 1.15 -17.50
CA LEU A 80 6.55 -0.12 -18.09
C LEU A 80 7.33 -0.94 -17.07
N ILE A 81 6.67 -1.87 -16.41
CA ILE A 81 7.27 -2.76 -15.41
C ILE A 81 7.96 -3.91 -16.10
N LYS A 82 9.29 -3.95 -15.97
CA LYS A 82 10.13 -4.91 -16.68
C LYS A 82 10.77 -5.93 -15.75
N VAL A 83 10.79 -7.19 -16.20
CA VAL A 83 11.55 -8.28 -15.58
C VAL A 83 12.39 -8.94 -16.68
N ASN A 84 13.68 -9.08 -16.47
CA ASN A 84 14.62 -9.63 -17.45
C ASN A 84 14.54 -8.98 -18.84
N GLY A 85 14.25 -7.68 -18.89
CA GLY A 85 14.14 -6.89 -20.11
C GLY A 85 12.78 -6.93 -20.81
N GLN A 86 11.86 -7.80 -20.40
CA GLN A 86 10.49 -7.90 -20.94
C GLN A 86 9.51 -7.07 -20.12
N ILE A 87 8.58 -6.39 -20.79
CA ILE A 87 7.46 -5.67 -20.14
C ILE A 87 6.42 -6.71 -19.73
N LEU A 88 6.15 -6.85 -18.44
CA LEU A 88 5.19 -7.82 -17.91
C LEU A 88 3.96 -7.17 -17.25
N ALA A 89 4.02 -5.86 -16.93
CA ALA A 89 2.86 -5.13 -16.43
C ALA A 89 2.92 -3.66 -16.87
N ILE A 90 1.75 -3.03 -16.89
CA ILE A 90 1.61 -1.58 -17.10
C ILE A 90 1.16 -0.97 -15.77
N ALA A 91 2.02 -0.23 -15.10
CA ALA A 91 1.67 0.52 -13.90
C ALA A 91 0.77 1.71 -14.26
N MET A 92 -0.29 1.91 -13.50
CA MET A 92 -1.24 3.00 -13.73
C MET A 92 -1.19 4.07 -12.65
N GLN A 93 -0.85 3.71 -11.42
CA GLN A 93 -0.79 4.62 -10.29
C GLN A 93 0.32 4.23 -9.31
N VAL A 94 0.74 5.20 -8.51
CA VAL A 94 1.58 4.97 -7.33
C VAL A 94 0.76 5.15 -6.07
N ASN A 95 1.18 4.49 -5.01
CA ASN A 95 0.53 4.55 -3.70
C ASN A 95 1.58 4.42 -2.59
N ASN A 96 1.35 5.08 -1.49
CA ASN A 96 2.09 4.90 -0.24
C ASN A 96 1.20 5.31 0.93
N GLN A 97 1.58 4.88 2.12
CA GLN A 97 0.98 5.46 3.32
C GLN A 97 1.68 6.80 3.62
N HIS A 98 0.88 7.81 3.95
CA HIS A 98 1.38 9.12 4.35
C HIS A 98 0.54 9.67 5.50
N LEU A 99 1.01 10.74 6.14
CA LEU A 99 0.30 11.34 7.25
C LEU A 99 -0.91 12.12 6.75
N MET A 100 -2.07 11.82 7.32
CA MET A 100 -3.27 12.63 7.27
C MET A 100 -3.53 13.18 8.67
N TYR A 101 -3.80 14.49 8.80
CA TYR A 101 -4.07 15.07 10.10
C TYR A 101 -5.10 16.19 10.04
N ARG A 102 -5.81 16.41 11.14
CA ARG A 102 -6.81 17.45 11.34
C ARG A 102 -6.11 18.81 11.49
N GLU A 103 -5.92 19.52 10.36
CA GLU A 103 -5.24 20.82 10.34
C GLU A 103 -5.97 21.85 11.21
N ASP A 104 -7.30 21.81 11.24
CA ASP A 104 -8.12 22.68 12.10
C ASP A 104 -7.76 22.50 13.59
N ILE A 105 -7.71 21.25 14.08
CA ILE A 105 -7.34 20.95 15.46
C ILE A 105 -5.92 21.44 15.77
N PHE A 106 -4.96 21.16 14.86
CA PHE A 106 -3.57 21.57 15.05
C PHE A 106 -3.43 23.09 15.11
N LYS A 107 -4.13 23.82 14.24
CA LYS A 107 -4.15 25.30 14.28
C LYS A 107 -4.76 25.84 15.56
N ASP A 108 -5.91 25.29 15.98
CA ASP A 108 -6.60 25.74 17.19
C ASP A 108 -5.77 25.52 18.46
N LEU A 109 -4.98 24.45 18.49
CA LEU A 109 -4.10 24.11 19.62
C LEU A 109 -2.69 24.71 19.49
N GLY A 110 -2.39 25.40 18.40
CA GLY A 110 -1.04 25.95 18.14
C GLY A 110 0.05 24.89 17.95
N LEU A 111 -0.33 23.69 17.49
CA LEU A 111 0.59 22.59 17.22
C LEU A 111 1.16 22.69 15.80
N ALA A 112 2.42 22.33 15.64
CA ALA A 112 3.06 22.22 14.34
C ALA A 112 2.69 20.88 13.67
N GLU A 113 2.75 20.85 12.33
CA GLU A 113 2.64 19.61 11.55
C GLU A 113 3.65 18.56 12.02
N PRO A 114 3.24 17.33 12.39
CA PRO A 114 4.15 16.28 12.81
C PRO A 114 5.06 15.85 11.66
N LYS A 115 6.37 15.77 11.93
CA LYS A 115 7.38 15.31 10.96
C LYS A 115 7.93 13.93 11.30
N THR A 116 7.80 13.50 12.56
CA THR A 116 8.32 12.25 13.09
C THR A 116 7.26 11.56 13.94
N HIS A 117 7.45 10.27 14.23
CA HIS A 117 6.60 9.57 15.21
C HIS A 117 6.67 10.21 16.61
N ALA A 118 7.81 10.77 16.97
CA ALA A 118 7.94 11.49 18.25
C ALA A 118 7.05 12.73 18.28
N ASP A 119 6.93 13.48 17.18
CA ASP A 119 6.01 14.61 17.07
C ASP A 119 4.56 14.17 17.15
N MET A 120 4.20 13.05 16.48
CA MET A 120 2.86 12.47 16.57
C MET A 120 2.51 12.09 18.01
N LEU A 121 3.42 11.42 18.71
CA LEU A 121 3.24 11.03 20.10
C LEU A 121 3.09 12.24 21.03
N ALA A 122 3.90 13.29 20.83
CA ALA A 122 3.79 14.52 21.60
C ALA A 122 2.42 15.22 21.38
N ALA A 123 1.98 15.33 20.13
CA ALA A 123 0.68 15.88 19.79
C ALA A 123 -0.46 15.02 20.36
N ALA A 124 -0.37 13.70 20.24
CA ALA A 124 -1.37 12.76 20.75
C ALA A 124 -1.52 12.86 22.27
N LYS A 125 -0.42 12.89 23.00
CA LYS A 125 -0.39 13.07 24.45
C LYS A 125 -1.07 14.37 24.87
N PHE A 126 -0.79 15.46 24.14
CA PHE A 126 -1.41 16.76 24.40
C PHE A 126 -2.92 16.67 24.17
N MET A 127 -3.38 16.15 23.01
CA MET A 127 -4.80 16.03 22.68
C MET A 127 -5.56 15.14 23.67
N GLN A 128 -4.95 14.03 24.10
CA GLN A 128 -5.54 13.13 25.09
C GLN A 128 -5.75 13.82 26.44
N SER A 129 -4.77 14.64 26.88
CA SER A 129 -4.87 15.35 28.17
C SER A 129 -6.02 16.34 28.23
N TYR A 130 -6.54 16.80 27.08
CA TYR A 130 -7.66 17.72 26.97
C TYR A 130 -8.94 17.08 26.39
N ASN A 131 -8.94 15.76 26.13
CA ASN A 131 -10.05 15.04 25.51
C ASN A 131 -10.57 15.69 24.21
N ILE A 132 -9.63 16.05 23.31
CA ILE A 132 -9.94 16.77 22.06
C ILE A 132 -10.69 15.88 21.06
N VAL A 133 -10.32 14.60 20.96
CA VAL A 133 -10.93 13.57 20.12
C VAL A 133 -10.98 12.25 20.90
N ASP A 134 -11.75 11.28 20.41
CA ASP A 134 -11.88 9.97 21.06
C ASP A 134 -10.50 9.27 21.11
N TYR A 135 -9.82 9.23 20.00
CA TYR A 135 -8.49 8.66 19.84
C TYR A 135 -7.59 9.60 19.03
N PRO A 136 -6.49 10.11 19.57
CA PRO A 136 -5.60 11.03 18.84
C PRO A 136 -4.98 10.43 17.58
N ILE A 137 -4.72 9.11 17.55
CA ILE A 137 -4.07 8.41 16.44
C ILE A 137 -4.98 7.29 15.92
N GLY A 138 -5.05 7.13 14.60
CA GLY A 138 -5.54 5.94 13.93
C GLY A 138 -4.39 5.17 13.29
N GLY A 139 -4.46 3.84 13.27
CA GLY A 139 -3.45 2.99 12.64
C GLY A 139 -4.06 1.77 11.97
N THR A 140 -3.50 1.36 10.83
CA THR A 140 -3.94 0.19 10.06
C THR A 140 -3.32 -1.09 10.63
N TYR A 141 -3.57 -1.37 11.89
CA TYR A 141 -2.90 -2.41 12.68
C TYR A 141 -3.65 -3.75 12.70
N LYS A 142 -4.66 -3.93 11.83
CA LYS A 142 -5.33 -5.23 11.70
C LYS A 142 -4.31 -6.35 11.54
N ALA A 143 -4.39 -7.35 12.42
CA ALA A 143 -3.53 -8.52 12.36
C ALA A 143 -3.51 -9.17 10.97
N GLY A 144 -2.38 -9.69 10.57
CA GLY A 144 -2.12 -10.17 9.22
C GLY A 144 -1.46 -9.10 8.34
N TRP A 145 -1.87 -9.00 7.08
CA TRP A 145 -1.16 -8.19 6.08
C TRP A 145 -0.94 -6.72 6.50
N ASN A 146 -1.95 -6.07 7.04
CA ASN A 146 -1.84 -4.65 7.44
C ASN A 146 -0.79 -4.44 8.53
N LEU A 147 -0.79 -5.28 9.58
CA LEU A 147 0.17 -5.17 10.67
C LEU A 147 1.60 -5.46 10.20
N GLY A 148 1.76 -6.41 9.26
CA GLY A 148 3.04 -6.66 8.60
C GLY A 148 3.54 -5.44 7.84
N GLU A 149 2.67 -4.78 7.07
CA GLU A 149 3.01 -3.56 6.32
C GLU A 149 3.43 -2.40 7.23
N GLU A 150 2.74 -2.21 8.34
CA GLU A 150 3.11 -1.17 9.32
C GLU A 150 4.51 -1.42 9.90
N PHE A 151 4.86 -2.69 10.19
CA PHE A 151 6.22 -3.01 10.60
C PHE A 151 7.22 -2.74 9.47
N VAL A 152 6.93 -3.17 8.24
CA VAL A 152 7.81 -2.96 7.08
C VAL A 152 8.10 -1.48 6.86
N ASN A 153 7.06 -0.64 6.87
CA ASN A 153 7.18 0.79 6.72
C ASN A 153 8.11 1.42 7.77
N ASN A 154 7.87 1.11 9.03
CA ASN A 154 8.65 1.65 10.13
C ASN A 154 10.09 1.11 10.15
N TYR A 155 10.28 -0.18 9.86
CA TYR A 155 11.59 -0.82 9.87
C TYR A 155 12.50 -0.28 8.76
N LEU A 156 11.99 -0.15 7.54
CA LEU A 156 12.71 0.47 6.42
C LEU A 156 12.95 1.98 6.66
N GLY A 157 11.98 2.67 7.25
CA GLY A 157 12.13 4.07 7.67
C GLY A 157 13.29 4.26 8.65
N ASN A 158 13.53 3.29 9.49
CA ASN A 158 14.64 3.25 10.45
C ASN A 158 15.95 2.68 9.85
N GLY A 159 16.00 2.39 8.54
CA GLY A 159 17.18 1.86 7.86
C GLY A 159 17.42 0.37 8.09
N GLY A 160 16.37 -0.37 8.46
CA GLY A 160 16.43 -1.82 8.65
C GLY A 160 16.61 -2.59 7.33
N GLU A 161 17.23 -3.74 7.42
CA GLU A 161 17.40 -4.70 6.34
C GLU A 161 16.82 -6.05 6.76
N PHE A 162 15.93 -6.63 5.92
CA PHE A 162 15.19 -7.84 6.27
C PHE A 162 16.04 -9.09 6.26
N PHE A 163 17.04 -9.16 5.38
CA PHE A 163 17.79 -10.37 5.13
C PHE A 163 19.30 -10.09 5.08
N GLY A 164 20.06 -11.05 5.58
CA GLY A 164 21.49 -11.20 5.38
C GLY A 164 21.83 -12.16 4.24
N GLU A 165 23.02 -12.74 4.29
CA GLU A 165 23.50 -13.71 3.29
C GLU A 165 22.60 -14.95 3.25
N GLY A 166 22.30 -15.44 2.04
CA GLY A 166 21.48 -16.64 1.83
C GLY A 166 20.03 -16.51 2.28
N ASN A 167 19.45 -15.31 2.24
CA ASN A 167 18.10 -14.99 2.72
C ASN A 167 17.91 -15.21 4.23
N ALA A 168 18.96 -15.30 5.03
CA ALA A 168 18.84 -15.42 6.48
C ALA A 168 18.11 -14.19 7.04
N PRO A 169 17.08 -14.36 7.92
CA PRO A 169 16.36 -13.23 8.48
C PRO A 169 17.28 -12.37 9.36
N SER A 170 17.05 -11.06 9.37
CA SER A 170 17.92 -10.10 10.06
C SER A 170 17.11 -9.00 10.76
N ILE A 171 15.93 -9.33 11.31
CA ILE A 171 15.08 -8.33 11.97
C ILE A 171 15.22 -8.31 13.49
N ASN A 172 15.73 -9.38 14.10
CA ASN A 172 15.96 -9.44 15.56
C ASN A 172 17.24 -8.70 15.93
N ASN A 173 17.18 -7.39 15.84
CA ASN A 173 18.28 -6.46 16.09
C ASN A 173 17.79 -5.18 16.77
N ALA A 174 18.68 -4.24 17.06
CA ALA A 174 18.34 -2.98 17.71
C ALA A 174 17.30 -2.15 16.93
N THR A 175 17.36 -2.16 15.59
CA THR A 175 16.40 -1.46 14.71
C THR A 175 15.01 -2.11 14.79
N GLY A 176 14.94 -3.45 14.79
CA GLY A 176 13.67 -4.17 14.96
C GLY A 176 13.03 -3.90 16.32
N VAL A 177 13.82 -3.93 17.40
CA VAL A 177 13.33 -3.59 18.75
C VAL A 177 12.84 -2.14 18.83
N ALA A 178 13.58 -1.18 18.24
CA ALA A 178 13.17 0.23 18.22
C ALA A 178 11.86 0.42 17.40
N THR A 179 11.73 -0.30 16.29
CA THR A 179 10.52 -0.30 15.46
C THR A 179 9.31 -0.78 16.25
N LEU A 180 9.41 -1.95 16.90
CA LEU A 180 8.32 -2.47 17.73
C LEU A 180 7.95 -1.52 18.87
N ASN A 181 8.93 -0.93 19.55
CA ASN A 181 8.69 0.03 20.63
C ASN A 181 7.96 1.28 20.14
N THR A 182 8.31 1.81 18.94
CA THR A 182 7.59 2.93 18.32
C THR A 182 6.15 2.55 18.02
N MET A 183 5.92 1.39 17.39
CA MET A 183 4.58 0.90 17.10
C MET A 183 3.74 0.76 18.36
N LYS A 184 4.29 0.18 19.42
CA LYS A 184 3.60 0.02 20.71
C LYS A 184 3.25 1.37 21.36
N ALA A 185 4.17 2.34 21.32
CA ALA A 185 3.90 3.67 21.86
C ALA A 185 2.73 4.37 21.13
N LEU A 186 2.61 4.17 19.82
CA LEU A 186 1.50 4.73 19.04
C LEU A 186 0.16 4.09 19.45
N THR A 187 0.12 2.78 19.79
CA THR A 187 -1.13 2.11 20.20
C THR A 187 -1.74 2.66 21.48
N GLU A 188 -0.97 3.33 22.34
CA GLU A 188 -1.47 3.99 23.55
C GLU A 188 -2.48 5.12 23.26
N TYR A 189 -2.48 5.63 22.03
CA TYR A 189 -3.34 6.72 21.57
C TYR A 189 -4.32 6.30 20.48
N MET A 190 -4.40 5.00 20.20
CA MET A 190 -5.34 4.41 19.23
C MET A 190 -6.59 3.86 19.94
N ASP A 191 -7.60 3.55 19.13
CA ASP A 191 -8.73 2.73 19.55
C ASP A 191 -8.21 1.41 20.16
N PRO A 192 -8.70 0.96 21.31
CA PRO A 192 -8.31 -0.33 21.90
C PRO A 192 -8.47 -1.53 20.94
N GLU A 193 -9.38 -1.44 19.98
CA GLU A 193 -9.63 -2.46 18.96
C GLU A 193 -8.66 -2.35 17.76
N TYR A 194 -7.50 -1.70 17.90
CA TYR A 194 -6.56 -1.43 16.80
C TYR A 194 -6.14 -2.69 16.01
N LEU A 195 -6.13 -3.87 16.63
CA LEU A 195 -5.78 -5.13 15.96
C LEU A 195 -6.85 -5.65 14.98
N VAL A 196 -8.02 -5.03 14.92
CA VAL A 196 -9.05 -5.30 13.90
C VAL A 196 -9.20 -4.14 12.90
N GLY A 197 -8.52 -3.01 13.16
CA GLY A 197 -8.59 -1.80 12.34
C GLY A 197 -7.79 -1.93 11.04
N ASP A 198 -8.51 -2.11 9.92
CA ASP A 198 -7.93 -2.01 8.56
C ASP A 198 -8.05 -0.59 8.00
N SER A 199 -7.60 -0.38 6.77
CA SER A 199 -7.63 0.94 6.12
C SER A 199 -9.03 1.54 6.00
N THR A 200 -10.07 0.71 5.84
CA THR A 200 -11.44 1.18 5.75
C THR A 200 -11.95 1.64 7.11
N TYR A 201 -11.65 0.88 8.16
CA TYR A 201 -11.99 1.24 9.52
C TYR A 201 -11.35 2.57 9.94
N VAL A 202 -10.04 2.74 9.69
CA VAL A 202 -9.31 3.98 10.01
C VAL A 202 -9.84 5.17 9.20
N GLN A 203 -10.15 4.98 7.91
CA GLN A 203 -10.80 5.99 7.09
C GLN A 203 -12.13 6.43 7.71
N GLN A 204 -12.98 5.50 8.12
CA GLN A 204 -14.27 5.80 8.74
C GLN A 204 -14.12 6.54 10.07
N GLN A 205 -13.17 6.13 10.93
CA GLN A 205 -12.87 6.86 12.17
C GLN A 205 -12.46 8.31 11.86
N PHE A 206 -11.67 8.53 10.82
CA PHE A 206 -11.25 9.86 10.40
C PHE A 206 -12.43 10.69 9.89
N GLN A 207 -13.23 10.14 8.96
CA GLN A 207 -14.43 10.77 8.41
C GLN A 207 -15.46 11.14 9.51
N GLN A 208 -15.55 10.31 10.55
CA GLN A 208 -16.42 10.57 11.72
C GLN A 208 -15.82 11.57 12.72
N GLY A 209 -14.59 12.06 12.51
CA GLY A 209 -13.93 13.00 13.40
C GLY A 209 -13.44 12.38 14.73
N LYS A 210 -13.37 11.05 14.84
CA LYS A 210 -12.96 10.33 16.06
C LYS A 210 -11.44 10.36 16.28
N ILE A 211 -10.66 10.52 15.21
CA ILE A 211 -9.20 10.57 15.24
C ILE A 211 -8.68 11.89 14.67
N ALA A 212 -7.50 12.31 15.12
CA ALA A 212 -6.87 13.55 14.67
C ALA A 212 -5.71 13.32 13.69
N MET A 213 -5.06 12.17 13.74
CA MET A 213 -3.91 11.80 12.89
C MET A 213 -3.98 10.32 12.51
N ALA A 214 -3.53 10.00 11.31
CA ALA A 214 -3.28 8.62 10.90
C ALA A 214 -2.24 8.58 9.78
N THR A 215 -1.43 7.52 9.71
CA THR A 215 -0.78 7.12 8.46
C THR A 215 -1.75 6.25 7.68
N LEU A 216 -2.08 6.68 6.46
CA LEU A 216 -3.11 6.01 5.65
C LEU A 216 -2.74 6.10 4.17
N TRP A 217 -3.23 5.14 3.37
CA TRP A 217 -2.96 5.06 1.95
C TRP A 217 -3.41 6.30 1.18
N GLY A 218 -2.57 6.80 0.27
CA GLY A 218 -2.86 7.96 -0.56
C GLY A 218 -4.17 7.87 -1.34
N THR A 219 -4.56 6.67 -1.77
CA THR A 219 -5.86 6.40 -2.41
C THR A 219 -7.07 6.58 -1.50
N ARG A 220 -6.87 6.89 -0.21
CA ARG A 220 -7.92 7.22 0.77
C ARG A 220 -8.07 8.72 1.00
N ALA A 221 -7.15 9.53 0.45
CA ALA A 221 -7.09 10.97 0.76
C ALA A 221 -8.35 11.71 0.30
N ALA A 222 -8.83 11.46 -0.93
CA ALA A 222 -10.03 12.11 -1.46
C ALA A 222 -11.30 11.80 -0.64
N ALA A 223 -11.36 10.64 0.01
CA ALA A 223 -12.51 10.26 0.84
C ALA A 223 -12.71 11.18 2.06
N MET A 224 -11.66 11.88 2.50
CA MET A 224 -11.78 12.85 3.62
C MET A 224 -12.68 14.02 3.28
N ASP A 225 -12.75 14.37 1.99
CA ASP A 225 -13.57 15.48 1.48
C ASP A 225 -14.89 15.03 0.83
N ASN A 226 -15.26 13.75 0.95
CA ASN A 226 -16.56 13.28 0.52
C ASN A 226 -17.66 13.80 1.44
N ALA A 227 -18.43 14.78 0.99
CA ALA A 227 -19.44 15.47 1.79
C ALA A 227 -20.62 14.56 2.22
N GLU A 228 -20.83 13.42 1.56
CA GLU A 228 -21.89 12.46 1.91
C GLU A 228 -21.50 11.56 3.09
N GLU A 229 -20.17 11.33 3.30
CA GLU A 229 -19.66 10.37 4.27
C GLU A 229 -18.80 11.01 5.37
N SER A 230 -18.28 12.22 5.13
CA SER A 230 -17.28 12.85 6.00
C SER A 230 -17.80 14.07 6.74
N THR A 231 -17.57 14.13 8.04
CA THR A 231 -17.82 15.30 8.91
C THR A 231 -16.61 16.23 9.00
N VAL A 232 -15.50 15.86 8.34
CA VAL A 232 -14.21 16.58 8.39
C VAL A 232 -13.81 17.18 7.04
N VAL A 233 -14.75 17.40 6.15
CA VAL A 233 -14.55 18.03 4.84
C VAL A 233 -13.79 19.35 4.99
N GLY A 234 -12.71 19.52 4.23
CA GLY A 234 -11.85 20.71 4.25
C GLY A 234 -11.00 20.88 5.52
N LYS A 235 -10.98 19.90 6.43
CA LYS A 235 -10.28 19.98 7.72
C LYS A 235 -9.04 19.08 7.79
N VAL A 236 -8.86 18.19 6.82
CA VAL A 236 -7.76 17.23 6.82
C VAL A 236 -6.67 17.70 5.87
N LYS A 237 -5.44 17.70 6.33
CA LYS A 237 -4.26 17.98 5.51
C LYS A 237 -3.46 16.71 5.29
N MET A 238 -2.94 16.59 4.06
CA MET A 238 -2.06 15.53 3.63
C MET A 238 -0.61 15.99 3.80
N ALA A 239 0.22 15.21 4.47
CA ALA A 239 1.62 15.50 4.73
C ALA A 239 2.46 14.24 4.49
N SER A 240 3.78 14.41 4.38
CA SER A 240 4.70 13.26 4.29
C SER A 240 4.47 12.27 5.41
N ALA A 241 4.68 10.98 5.15
CA ALA A 241 4.82 9.98 6.20
C ALA A 241 5.85 10.44 7.24
N PRO A 242 5.66 10.08 8.51
CA PRO A 242 6.62 10.43 9.56
C PRO A 242 8.02 9.92 9.21
N MET A 243 9.04 10.74 9.47
CA MET A 243 10.42 10.32 9.27
C MET A 243 10.82 9.29 10.32
N GLY A 244 11.36 8.18 9.88
CA GLY A 244 12.20 7.32 10.69
C GLY A 244 13.61 7.93 10.85
N THR A 245 14.56 7.16 11.34
CA THR A 245 15.95 7.64 11.52
C THR A 245 16.71 7.77 10.20
N SER A 246 16.25 7.13 9.12
CA SER A 246 16.93 7.10 7.81
C SER A 246 16.13 7.78 6.71
N ARG A 247 14.82 7.57 6.65
CA ARG A 247 13.94 8.04 5.59
C ARG A 247 12.48 8.09 6.05
N ALA A 248 11.55 8.51 5.18
CA ALA A 248 10.13 8.41 5.45
C ALA A 248 9.74 6.97 5.80
N ALA A 249 8.98 6.79 6.89
CA ALA A 249 8.51 5.50 7.37
C ALA A 249 7.28 5.04 6.55
N ALA A 250 7.53 4.76 5.30
CA ALA A 250 6.55 4.29 4.33
C ALA A 250 7.24 3.50 3.22
N THR A 251 6.48 2.69 2.50
CA THR A 251 6.90 2.05 1.27
C THR A 251 6.15 2.60 0.07
N ASN A 252 6.85 2.72 -1.05
CA ASN A 252 6.26 3.08 -2.34
C ASN A 252 5.77 1.83 -3.05
N TRP A 253 4.50 1.86 -3.42
CA TRP A 253 3.81 0.83 -4.17
C TRP A 253 3.40 1.38 -5.54
N TRP A 254 3.21 0.49 -6.48
CA TRP A 254 2.47 0.75 -7.70
C TRP A 254 1.35 -0.27 -7.85
N ASP A 255 0.26 0.18 -8.43
CA ASP A 255 -0.80 -0.70 -8.92
C ASP A 255 -0.83 -0.62 -10.45
N GLY A 256 -1.11 -1.73 -11.08
CA GLY A 256 -1.10 -1.82 -12.54
C GLY A 256 -1.83 -3.05 -13.06
N ILE A 257 -1.65 -3.31 -14.33
CA ILE A 257 -2.44 -4.28 -15.08
C ILE A 257 -1.50 -5.30 -15.73
N VAL A 258 -1.90 -6.56 -15.70
CA VAL A 258 -1.27 -7.70 -16.37
C VAL A 258 -2.27 -8.43 -17.25
N LEU A 259 -1.78 -9.19 -18.23
CA LEU A 259 -2.57 -10.11 -19.05
C LEU A 259 -2.17 -11.56 -18.78
N ALA A 260 -3.15 -12.45 -18.77
CA ALA A 260 -2.92 -13.89 -18.60
C ALA A 260 -2.07 -14.46 -19.75
N SER A 261 -1.20 -15.44 -19.44
CA SER A 261 -0.31 -16.04 -20.43
C SER A 261 -1.02 -16.98 -21.41
N ASN A 262 -2.10 -17.64 -21.00
CA ASN A 262 -2.80 -18.67 -21.75
C ASN A 262 -3.97 -18.15 -22.62
N MET A 263 -3.81 -16.94 -23.17
CA MET A 263 -4.69 -16.35 -24.17
C MET A 263 -4.09 -16.48 -25.58
N THR A 264 -4.97 -16.55 -26.60
CA THR A 264 -4.52 -16.39 -27.99
C THR A 264 -4.01 -14.97 -28.23
N ASP A 265 -3.22 -14.77 -29.28
CA ASP A 265 -2.72 -13.42 -29.61
C ASP A 265 -3.85 -12.46 -29.97
N GLU A 266 -4.94 -12.93 -30.61
CA GLU A 266 -6.12 -12.13 -30.91
C GLU A 266 -6.86 -11.69 -29.64
N GLN A 267 -6.99 -12.60 -28.68
CA GLN A 267 -7.58 -12.29 -27.37
C GLN A 267 -6.73 -11.27 -26.60
N ALA A 268 -5.40 -11.43 -26.63
CA ALA A 268 -4.48 -10.51 -25.98
C ALA A 268 -4.47 -9.12 -26.64
N ASP A 269 -4.54 -9.06 -27.97
CA ASP A 269 -4.66 -7.83 -28.74
C ASP A 269 -5.92 -7.05 -28.32
N THR A 270 -7.04 -7.74 -28.25
CA THR A 270 -8.32 -7.17 -27.81
C THR A 270 -8.26 -6.69 -26.36
N ALA A 271 -7.78 -7.56 -25.45
CA ALA A 271 -7.68 -7.24 -24.04
C ALA A 271 -6.76 -6.03 -23.79
N PHE A 272 -5.61 -5.95 -24.49
CA PHE A 272 -4.70 -4.84 -24.33
C PHE A 272 -5.27 -3.51 -24.83
N ARG A 273 -6.04 -3.51 -25.90
CA ARG A 273 -6.74 -2.30 -26.38
C ARG A 273 -7.77 -1.81 -25.36
N VAL A 274 -8.50 -2.72 -24.73
CA VAL A 274 -9.40 -2.40 -23.62
C VAL A 274 -8.65 -1.82 -22.43
N VAL A 275 -7.46 -2.37 -22.12
CA VAL A 275 -6.58 -1.79 -21.07
C VAL A 275 -6.16 -0.37 -21.42
N MET A 276 -5.79 -0.10 -22.69
CA MET A 276 -5.37 1.25 -23.11
C MET A 276 -6.49 2.30 -22.95
N GLU A 277 -7.73 1.92 -23.17
CA GLU A 277 -8.90 2.77 -22.89
C GLU A 277 -9.06 3.01 -21.39
N GLY A 278 -8.91 1.94 -20.58
CA GLY A 278 -9.03 2.03 -19.12
C GLY A 278 -7.99 2.91 -18.44
N ILE A 279 -6.85 3.18 -19.09
CA ILE A 279 -5.75 3.97 -18.52
C ILE A 279 -5.32 5.09 -19.49
N ASP A 280 -6.26 5.74 -20.11
CA ASP A 280 -6.01 6.87 -21.00
C ASP A 280 -6.16 8.23 -20.30
N THR A 281 -5.91 9.28 -21.05
CA THR A 281 -6.00 10.67 -20.56
C THR A 281 -7.44 11.06 -20.22
N GLU A 282 -8.44 10.57 -20.93
CA GLU A 282 -9.85 10.90 -20.70
C GLU A 282 -10.32 10.36 -19.36
N MET A 283 -10.03 9.07 -19.08
CA MET A 283 -10.31 8.46 -17.80
C MET A 283 -9.67 9.24 -16.64
N VAL A 284 -8.38 9.63 -16.80
CA VAL A 284 -7.67 10.37 -15.74
C VAL A 284 -8.23 11.76 -15.52
N LEU A 285 -8.55 12.50 -16.57
CA LEU A 285 -9.15 13.84 -16.45
C LEU A 285 -10.52 13.80 -15.75
N ALA A 286 -11.31 12.73 -15.99
CA ALA A 286 -12.60 12.53 -15.33
C ALA A 286 -12.47 12.09 -13.87
N ASN A 287 -11.33 11.47 -13.48
CA ASN A 287 -11.11 10.85 -12.18
C ASN A 287 -9.76 11.27 -11.55
N ASN A 288 -9.35 12.52 -11.74
CA ASN A 288 -8.03 13.03 -11.38
C ASN A 288 -7.67 12.73 -9.90
N ASP A 289 -8.62 12.92 -8.99
CA ASP A 289 -8.39 12.84 -7.55
C ASP A 289 -8.54 11.43 -6.97
N ALA A 290 -8.91 10.44 -7.81
CA ALA A 290 -9.08 9.06 -7.36
C ALA A 290 -7.77 8.34 -7.03
N ALA A 291 -6.63 8.81 -7.58
CA ALA A 291 -5.30 8.25 -7.33
C ALA A 291 -4.17 9.22 -7.70
N VAL A 292 -2.94 8.85 -7.36
CA VAL A 292 -1.73 9.49 -7.91
C VAL A 292 -1.37 8.74 -9.21
N TRP A 293 -1.94 9.20 -10.29
CA TRP A 293 -1.83 8.54 -11.59
C TRP A 293 -0.45 8.71 -12.22
N LEU A 294 0.03 7.66 -12.87
CA LEU A 294 1.22 7.70 -13.73
C LEU A 294 0.87 8.09 -15.18
N VAL A 295 -0.39 8.07 -15.51
CA VAL A 295 -0.96 8.31 -16.83
C VAL A 295 -0.89 9.79 -17.23
N ASP A 296 -0.86 10.08 -18.53
CA ASP A 296 -0.91 11.46 -19.04
C ASP A 296 -2.24 12.14 -18.67
N GLY A 297 -2.19 13.48 -18.52
CA GLY A 297 -3.33 14.29 -18.11
C GLY A 297 -3.48 14.45 -16.60
N TYR A 298 -2.79 13.64 -15.79
CA TYR A 298 -2.82 13.77 -14.34
C TYR A 298 -2.21 15.10 -13.87
N VAL A 299 -2.95 15.80 -13.02
CA VAL A 299 -2.50 17.01 -12.33
C VAL A 299 -2.64 16.79 -10.83
N ALA A 300 -1.52 16.79 -10.14
CA ALA A 300 -1.51 16.56 -8.69
C ALA A 300 -2.30 17.63 -7.94
N GLY A 301 -3.37 17.22 -7.27
CA GLY A 301 -4.16 18.04 -6.35
C GLY A 301 -3.66 17.96 -4.90
N SER A 302 -4.34 18.63 -3.99
CA SER A 302 -4.01 18.65 -2.55
C SER A 302 -4.05 17.23 -1.94
N ALA A 303 -4.92 16.36 -2.41
CA ALA A 303 -5.03 14.98 -1.96
C ALA A 303 -3.76 14.15 -2.24
N ALA A 304 -3.03 14.46 -3.31
CA ALA A 304 -1.80 13.77 -3.68
C ALA A 304 -0.56 14.27 -2.94
N GLN A 305 -0.62 15.44 -2.29
CA GLN A 305 0.55 16.10 -1.75
C GLN A 305 1.31 15.23 -0.74
N GLY A 306 0.59 14.59 0.18
CA GLY A 306 1.21 13.71 1.18
C GLY A 306 1.97 12.54 0.54
N ALA A 307 1.42 11.94 -0.52
CA ALA A 307 2.05 10.83 -1.22
C ALA A 307 3.32 11.30 -1.98
N LEU A 308 3.27 12.45 -2.63
CA LEU A 308 4.41 13.03 -3.34
C LEU A 308 5.53 13.44 -2.38
N ASP A 309 5.20 14.09 -1.27
CA ASP A 309 6.16 14.47 -0.23
C ASP A 309 6.81 13.24 0.41
N THR A 310 6.05 12.17 0.65
CA THR A 310 6.54 10.90 1.17
C THR A 310 7.57 10.27 0.23
N ALA A 311 7.27 10.21 -1.06
CA ALA A 311 8.20 9.71 -2.07
C ALA A 311 9.47 10.58 -2.14
N THR A 312 9.33 11.92 -2.09
CA THR A 312 10.44 12.88 -2.11
C THR A 312 11.32 12.75 -0.86
N ASN A 313 10.75 12.43 0.30
CA ASN A 313 11.46 12.17 1.55
C ASN A 313 12.06 10.76 1.62
N GLY A 314 12.17 10.10 0.48
CA GLY A 314 12.95 8.88 0.27
C GLY A 314 12.28 7.60 0.77
N ALA A 315 10.95 7.55 0.82
CA ALA A 315 10.23 6.29 1.05
C ALA A 315 10.79 5.18 0.15
N ALA A 316 11.11 4.03 0.74
CA ALA A 316 11.69 2.92 0.00
C ALA A 316 10.64 2.27 -0.93
N PRO A 317 11.02 1.69 -2.08
CA PRO A 317 10.15 0.74 -2.75
C PRO A 317 9.81 -0.42 -1.80
N TYR A 318 8.58 -0.93 -1.84
CA TYR A 318 8.29 -2.19 -1.15
C TYR A 318 9.20 -3.29 -1.70
N PRO A 319 9.89 -4.06 -0.85
CA PRO A 319 10.98 -4.94 -1.28
C PRO A 319 10.48 -6.27 -1.88
N SER A 320 9.50 -6.21 -2.77
CA SER A 320 8.92 -7.39 -3.45
C SER A 320 9.91 -8.20 -4.30
N SER A 321 11.03 -7.59 -4.67
CA SER A 321 12.10 -8.28 -5.42
C SER A 321 13.00 -9.17 -4.55
N LEU A 322 12.92 -9.03 -3.21
CA LEU A 322 13.68 -9.89 -2.31
C LEU A 322 12.99 -11.25 -2.19
N ALA A 323 13.74 -12.31 -2.46
CA ALA A 323 13.25 -13.67 -2.24
C ALA A 323 12.86 -13.82 -0.75
N GLY A 324 11.72 -14.43 -0.50
CA GLY A 324 11.21 -14.61 0.87
C GLY A 324 10.48 -13.41 1.49
N MET A 325 10.42 -12.24 0.86
CA MET A 325 9.73 -11.08 1.45
C MET A 325 8.25 -11.34 1.73
N GLY A 326 7.57 -12.10 0.90
CA GLY A 326 6.18 -12.50 1.14
C GLY A 326 6.02 -13.35 2.41
N ALA A 327 6.92 -14.32 2.62
CA ALA A 327 6.95 -15.15 3.83
C ALA A 327 7.29 -14.30 5.07
N MET A 328 8.25 -13.40 4.97
CA MET A 328 8.60 -12.46 6.04
C MET A 328 7.43 -11.55 6.40
N HIS A 329 6.76 -10.97 5.41
CA HIS A 329 5.58 -10.12 5.62
C HIS A 329 4.46 -10.88 6.36
N SER A 330 4.20 -12.12 5.96
CA SER A 330 3.21 -12.97 6.63
C SER A 330 3.61 -13.29 8.07
N ALA A 331 4.89 -13.61 8.31
CA ALA A 331 5.40 -13.87 9.65
C ALA A 331 5.28 -12.62 10.56
N LEU A 332 5.60 -11.43 10.03
CA LEU A 332 5.44 -10.16 10.72
C LEU A 332 3.97 -9.89 11.07
N GLY A 333 3.09 -10.03 10.09
CA GLY A 333 1.66 -9.79 10.29
C GLY A 333 1.03 -10.66 11.38
N ASN A 334 1.52 -11.89 11.52
CA ASN A 334 1.04 -12.84 12.52
C ASN A 334 1.76 -12.71 13.89
N GLY A 335 3.00 -12.22 13.92
CA GLY A 335 3.83 -12.26 15.12
C GLY A 335 3.90 -10.93 15.90
N VAL A 336 3.80 -9.77 15.24
CA VAL A 336 3.96 -8.45 15.87
C VAL A 336 2.91 -8.19 16.94
N GLY A 337 1.67 -8.69 16.76
CA GLY A 337 0.57 -8.52 17.70
C GLY A 337 0.89 -8.97 19.12
N ALA A 338 1.62 -10.07 19.30
CA ALA A 338 1.99 -10.60 20.62
C ALA A 338 2.86 -9.62 21.43
N PHE A 339 3.72 -8.82 20.77
CA PHE A 339 4.44 -7.74 21.45
C PHE A 339 3.52 -6.55 21.78
N LEU A 340 2.68 -6.14 20.85
CA LEU A 340 1.79 -4.99 21.05
C LEU A 340 0.83 -5.22 22.22
N THR A 341 0.30 -6.43 22.38
CA THR A 341 -0.57 -6.82 23.50
C THR A 341 0.19 -7.04 24.81
N GLY A 342 1.52 -7.13 24.77
CA GLY A 342 2.35 -7.37 25.95
C GLY A 342 2.49 -8.83 26.35
N GLU A 343 2.09 -9.76 25.47
CA GLU A 343 2.28 -11.21 25.69
C GLU A 343 3.76 -11.61 25.61
N LYS A 344 4.56 -10.91 24.81
CA LYS A 344 5.98 -11.15 24.60
C LYS A 344 6.77 -9.86 24.71
N ASP A 345 8.03 -9.94 25.11
CA ASP A 345 8.98 -8.84 24.90
C ASP A 345 9.42 -8.74 23.44
N ALA A 346 10.04 -7.62 23.08
CA ALA A 346 10.40 -7.33 21.69
C ALA A 346 11.38 -8.34 21.07
N ALA A 347 12.40 -8.76 21.84
CA ALA A 347 13.41 -9.70 21.35
C ALA A 347 12.80 -11.10 21.12
N THR A 348 11.95 -11.55 22.04
CA THR A 348 11.22 -12.81 21.91
C THR A 348 10.27 -12.78 20.71
N ALA A 349 9.49 -11.71 20.53
CA ALA A 349 8.57 -11.59 19.42
C ALA A 349 9.33 -11.59 18.06
N LEU A 350 10.44 -10.85 17.95
CA LEU A 350 11.26 -10.85 16.74
C LEU A 350 11.90 -12.22 16.47
N ALA A 351 12.38 -12.91 17.50
CA ALA A 351 12.94 -14.26 17.34
C ALA A 351 11.90 -15.26 16.82
N ASP A 352 10.68 -15.20 17.34
CA ASP A 352 9.59 -16.06 16.88
C ASP A 352 9.16 -15.75 15.44
N ILE A 353 9.16 -14.47 15.04
CA ILE A 353 8.88 -14.05 13.67
C ILE A 353 9.97 -14.60 12.73
N GLU A 354 11.26 -14.48 13.11
CA GLU A 354 12.36 -15.04 12.32
C GLU A 354 12.25 -16.58 12.21
N ALA A 355 11.88 -17.26 13.29
CA ALA A 355 11.67 -18.71 13.27
C ALA A 355 10.51 -19.12 12.34
N ALA A 356 9.39 -18.39 12.38
CA ALA A 356 8.26 -18.62 11.48
C ALA A 356 8.63 -18.39 10.01
N TYR A 357 9.40 -17.33 9.74
CA TYR A 357 9.94 -17.07 8.42
C TYR A 357 10.84 -18.21 7.93
N ILE A 358 11.80 -18.69 8.75
CA ILE A 358 12.73 -19.77 8.40
C ILE A 358 11.99 -21.05 7.99
N ILE A 359 10.92 -21.40 8.74
CA ILE A 359 10.07 -22.55 8.40
C ILE A 359 9.46 -22.36 7.00
N ALA A 360 8.78 -21.24 6.75
CA ALA A 360 8.13 -20.97 5.48
C ALA A 360 9.13 -20.86 4.30
N ALA A 361 10.29 -20.25 4.53
CA ALA A 361 11.35 -20.13 3.53
C ALA A 361 11.96 -21.48 3.17
N THR A 362 12.17 -22.36 4.14
CA THR A 362 12.68 -23.73 3.93
C THR A 362 11.67 -24.57 3.14
N GLU A 363 10.39 -24.53 3.50
CA GLU A 363 9.31 -25.23 2.79
C GLU A 363 9.16 -24.76 1.34
N SER A 364 9.48 -23.49 1.07
CA SER A 364 9.46 -22.89 -0.26
C SER A 364 10.78 -23.03 -1.04
N GLY A 365 11.80 -23.69 -0.48
CA GLY A 365 13.10 -23.87 -1.12
C GLY A 365 13.93 -22.58 -1.28
N LEU A 366 13.68 -21.57 -0.45
CA LEU A 366 14.39 -20.29 -0.44
C LEU A 366 15.64 -20.29 0.47
N MET A 367 15.70 -21.29 1.36
CA MET A 367 16.79 -21.53 2.31
C MET A 367 17.14 -23.01 2.34
#